data_8934cc2cbdba8a32658a7116e38480a9
#
_entry.id   8934cc2cbdba8a32658a7116e38480a9
#
_cell.length_a   1.000
_cell.length_b   1.000
_cell.length_c   1.000
_cell.angle_alpha   90.00
_cell.angle_beta   90.00
_cell.angle_gamma   90.00
#
_symmetry.space_group_name_H-M   'P 1'
#
loop_
_entity.id
_entity.type
_entity.pdbx_description
1 polymer ?
#
loop_
_entity_poly.entity_id
_entity_poly.type
_entity_poly.pdbx_seq_one_letter_code
_entity_poly.pdbx_strand_id
1 'polypeptide(L)'
;YGVPINYFYDREHRRIYFHDSRAGHKADALRACDKVCFTVYGNETVKKEPWAPFVQSAVVFGRCRLMEEGPERTAQLKRFALKYYPSETLVEQEIAAAGAVTQVYEIVIEHLSGKEIQEK
;
A
#
# COMPACT_ATOMS: atom_id res chain seq x y z
N TYR A 1 -8.63 -13.42 0.46
CA TYR A 1 -7.64 -13.76 -0.55
C TYR A 1 -6.48 -12.79 -0.52
N GLY A 2 -5.33 -13.16 -1.08
CA GLY A 2 -4.15 -12.32 -1.14
C GLY A 2 -3.91 -11.79 -2.55
N VAL A 3 -3.43 -10.56 -2.64
CA VAL A 3 -3.15 -9.91 -3.92
C VAL A 3 -1.97 -8.95 -3.77
N PRO A 4 -1.03 -8.92 -4.72
CA PRO A 4 0.03 -7.91 -4.69
C PRO A 4 -0.53 -6.53 -5.06
N ILE A 5 0.00 -5.50 -4.42
CA ILE A 5 -0.40 -4.11 -4.66
C ILE A 5 0.79 -3.18 -4.57
N ASN A 6 0.68 -2.01 -5.21
CA ASN A 6 1.53 -0.86 -4.93
C ASN A 6 0.90 -0.07 -3.79
N TYR A 7 1.72 0.52 -2.94
CA TYR A 7 1.24 1.20 -1.75
C TYR A 7 2.05 2.45 -1.45
N PHE A 8 1.47 3.33 -0.62
CA PHE A 8 2.14 4.47 0.00
C PHE A 8 1.96 4.37 1.51
N TYR A 9 3.07 4.44 2.25
CA TYR A 9 3.03 4.43 3.71
C TYR A 9 3.17 5.85 4.25
N ASP A 10 2.16 6.30 5.00
CA ASP A 10 2.20 7.54 5.77
C ASP A 10 2.70 7.22 7.18
N ARG A 11 3.98 7.39 7.38
CA ARG A 11 4.65 7.05 8.63
C ARG A 11 4.16 7.90 9.80
N GLU A 12 3.88 9.18 9.58
CA GLU A 12 3.45 10.11 10.61
C GLU A 12 2.10 9.71 11.21
N HIS A 13 1.16 9.32 10.37
CA HIS A 13 -0.19 8.96 10.77
C HIS A 13 -0.41 7.45 10.91
N ARG A 14 0.58 6.65 10.60
CA ARG A 14 0.53 5.17 10.63
C ARG A 14 -0.62 4.64 9.78
N ARG A 15 -0.64 5.05 8.52
CA ARG A 15 -1.64 4.64 7.53
C ARG A 15 -0.95 4.12 6.29
N ILE A 16 -1.56 3.11 5.67
CA ILE A 16 -1.11 2.57 4.38
C ILE A 16 -2.22 2.85 3.38
N TYR A 17 -1.84 3.42 2.25
CA TYR A 17 -2.76 3.78 1.18
C TYR A 17 -2.43 2.98 -0.07
N PHE A 18 -3.47 2.57 -0.78
CA PHE A 18 -3.34 2.01 -2.12
C PHE A 18 -4.57 2.40 -2.94
N HIS A 19 -4.50 2.20 -4.24
CA HIS A 19 -5.64 2.49 -5.11
C HIS A 19 -5.86 1.38 -6.13
N ASP A 20 -7.08 1.31 -6.63
CA ASP A 20 -7.50 0.39 -7.67
C ASP A 20 -8.77 0.93 -8.31
N SER A 21 -9.33 0.20 -9.26
CA SER A 21 -10.63 0.55 -9.82
C SER A 21 -11.72 0.49 -8.74
N ARG A 22 -12.82 1.24 -8.96
CA ARG A 22 -13.95 1.29 -8.01
C ARG A 22 -14.74 -0.01 -7.94
N ALA A 23 -14.65 -0.84 -8.95
CA ALA A 23 -15.37 -2.10 -9.03
C ALA A 23 -14.40 -3.26 -9.08
N GLY A 24 -14.86 -4.45 -8.67
CA GLY A 24 -14.10 -5.68 -8.71
C GLY A 24 -14.13 -6.43 -7.39
N HIS A 25 -13.49 -7.59 -7.37
CA HIS A 25 -13.50 -8.49 -6.23
C HIS A 25 -12.89 -7.86 -4.96
N LYS A 26 -11.80 -7.11 -5.12
CA LYS A 26 -11.14 -6.44 -4.00
C LYS A 26 -12.07 -5.44 -3.30
N ALA A 27 -12.75 -4.61 -4.08
CA ALA A 27 -13.70 -3.64 -3.53
C ALA A 27 -14.86 -4.33 -2.82
N ASP A 28 -15.43 -5.37 -3.43
CA ASP A 28 -16.54 -6.12 -2.85
C ASP A 28 -16.13 -6.83 -1.57
N ALA A 29 -14.95 -7.46 -1.54
CA ALA A 29 -14.42 -8.14 -0.37
C ALA A 29 -14.20 -7.18 0.80
N LEU A 30 -13.64 -5.99 0.54
CA LEU A 30 -13.35 -5.00 1.57
C LEU A 30 -14.60 -4.30 2.09
N ARG A 31 -15.64 -4.15 1.26
CA ARG A 31 -16.95 -3.67 1.73
C ARG A 31 -17.62 -4.68 2.64
N ALA A 32 -17.44 -5.97 2.38
CA ALA A 32 -18.01 -7.04 3.19
C ALA A 32 -17.26 -7.25 4.51
N CYS A 33 -15.92 -7.09 4.50
CA CYS A 33 -15.10 -7.25 5.69
C CYS A 33 -13.89 -6.33 5.61
N ASP A 34 -13.74 -5.47 6.62
CA ASP A 34 -12.66 -4.48 6.67
C ASP A 34 -11.36 -4.99 7.30
N LYS A 35 -11.38 -6.16 7.89
CA LYS A 35 -10.18 -6.76 8.50
C LYS A 35 -9.21 -7.22 7.43
N VAL A 36 -7.97 -6.74 7.54
CA VAL A 36 -6.93 -7.04 6.54
C VAL A 36 -5.62 -7.42 7.19
N CYS A 37 -4.82 -8.13 6.41
CA CYS A 37 -3.41 -8.38 6.68
C CYS A 37 -2.61 -7.83 5.50
N PHE A 38 -1.64 -7.00 5.79
CA PHE A 38 -0.73 -6.43 4.79
C PHE A 38 0.69 -6.91 5.09
N THR A 39 1.35 -7.46 4.09
CA THR A 39 2.72 -7.97 4.24
C THR A 39 3.63 -7.33 3.22
N VAL A 40 4.79 -6.89 3.67
CA VAL A 40 5.82 -6.34 2.79
C VAL A 40 7.17 -6.96 3.17
N TYR A 41 8.00 -7.17 2.17
CA TYR A 41 9.37 -7.62 2.38
C TYR A 41 10.32 -6.86 1.46
N GLY A 42 11.58 -6.80 1.85
CA GLY A 42 12.58 -6.11 1.08
C GLY A 42 13.98 -6.23 1.67
N ASN A 43 14.90 -5.45 1.12
CA ASN A 43 16.32 -5.45 1.51
C ASN A 43 16.95 -6.84 1.39
N GLU A 44 16.58 -7.56 0.33
CA GLU A 44 17.05 -8.91 0.08
C GLU A 44 18.51 -8.90 -0.33
N THR A 45 19.31 -9.72 0.32
CA THR A 45 20.68 -9.99 -0.05
C THR A 45 20.99 -11.46 0.15
N VAL A 46 21.97 -11.95 -0.61
CA VAL A 46 22.49 -13.32 -0.47
C VAL A 46 23.97 -13.23 -0.23
N LYS A 47 24.42 -13.76 0.89
CA LYS A 47 25.84 -13.87 1.20
C LYS A 47 26.46 -14.97 0.35
N LYS A 48 27.60 -14.69 -0.25
CA LYS A 48 28.29 -15.67 -1.10
C LYS A 48 29.00 -16.75 -0.31
N GLU A 49 29.57 -16.37 0.84
CA GLU A 49 30.32 -17.32 1.69
C GLU A 49 30.14 -16.99 3.18
N PRO A 50 29.50 -17.84 3.98
CA PRO A 50 28.65 -18.93 3.50
C PRO A 50 27.43 -18.40 2.77
N TRP A 51 26.93 -19.12 1.81
CA TRP A 51 25.70 -18.73 1.10
C TRP A 51 24.52 -18.73 2.06
N ALA A 52 23.91 -17.57 2.23
CA ALA A 52 22.79 -17.41 3.16
C ALA A 52 21.89 -16.26 2.73
N PRO A 53 20.56 -16.42 2.79
CA PRO A 53 19.64 -15.34 2.51
C PRO A 53 19.56 -14.35 3.68
N PHE A 54 19.34 -13.09 3.31
CA PHE A 54 19.00 -12.02 4.24
C PHE A 54 17.79 -11.28 3.70
N VAL A 55 16.76 -11.12 4.51
CA VAL A 55 15.56 -10.40 4.13
C VAL A 55 14.90 -9.76 5.36
N GLN A 56 14.34 -8.60 5.16
CA GLN A 56 13.50 -7.95 6.15
C GLN A 56 12.05 -7.99 5.72
N SER A 57 11.14 -8.24 6.64
CA SER A 57 9.72 -8.24 6.37
C SER A 57 8.94 -7.57 7.49
N ALA A 58 7.75 -7.08 7.14
CA ALA A 58 6.81 -6.54 8.10
C ALA A 58 5.43 -7.10 7.80
N VAL A 59 4.68 -7.39 8.86
CA VAL A 59 3.30 -7.87 8.77
C VAL A 59 2.42 -6.92 9.56
N VAL A 60 1.37 -6.43 8.92
CA VAL A 60 0.43 -5.47 9.47
C VAL A 60 -0.95 -6.13 9.53
N PHE A 61 -1.58 -6.05 10.68
CA PHE A 61 -3.01 -6.34 10.84
C PHE A 61 -3.74 -5.04 11.11
N GLY A 62 -4.84 -4.82 10.42
CA GLY A 62 -5.58 -3.58 10.57
C GLY A 62 -6.94 -3.62 9.91
N ARG A 63 -7.49 -2.43 9.75
CA ARG A 63 -8.78 -2.21 9.11
C ARG A 63 -8.59 -1.39 7.86
N CYS A 64 -9.24 -1.82 6.78
CA CYS A 64 -9.20 -1.14 5.50
C CYS A 64 -10.55 -0.48 5.22
N ARG A 65 -10.52 0.82 4.92
CA ARG A 65 -11.71 1.54 4.49
C ARG A 65 -11.54 2.07 3.07
N LEU A 66 -12.64 2.16 2.37
CA LEU A 66 -12.69 2.83 1.08
C LEU A 66 -12.92 4.32 1.34
N MET A 67 -12.00 5.17 0.85
CA MET A 67 -12.12 6.61 1.04
C MET A 67 -13.18 7.18 0.11
N GLU A 68 -14.06 8.03 0.67
CA GLU A 68 -15.08 8.72 -0.09
C GLU A 68 -14.46 9.84 -0.96
N GLU A 69 -15.16 10.24 -2.01
CA GLU A 69 -14.74 11.37 -2.83
C GLU A 69 -14.64 12.65 -2.00
N GLY A 70 -13.60 13.43 -2.25
CA GLY A 70 -13.37 14.68 -1.54
C GLY A 70 -11.90 15.07 -1.51
N PRO A 71 -11.58 16.22 -0.89
CA PRO A 71 -10.21 16.75 -0.83
C PRO A 71 -9.21 15.79 -0.18
N GLU A 72 -9.64 15.06 0.84
CA GLU A 72 -8.77 14.11 1.55
C GLU A 72 -8.34 12.96 0.63
N ARG A 73 -9.29 12.36 -0.10
CA ARG A 73 -8.98 11.31 -1.06
C ARG A 73 -8.07 11.79 -2.17
N THR A 74 -8.35 12.96 -2.73
CA THR A 74 -7.54 13.56 -3.79
C THR A 74 -6.11 13.83 -3.30
N ALA A 75 -5.95 14.34 -2.09
CA ALA A 75 -4.63 14.57 -1.51
C ALA A 75 -3.82 13.28 -1.35
N GLN A 76 -4.46 12.20 -0.90
CA GLN A 76 -3.78 10.91 -0.74
C GLN A 76 -3.44 10.28 -2.09
N LEU A 77 -4.33 10.40 -3.07
CA LEU A 77 -4.06 9.91 -4.42
C LEU A 77 -2.87 10.63 -5.04
N LYS A 78 -2.76 11.93 -4.83
CA LYS A 78 -1.61 12.73 -5.28
C LYS A 78 -0.30 12.27 -4.61
N ARG A 79 -0.30 12.09 -3.30
CA ARG A 79 0.87 11.59 -2.55
C ARG A 79 1.31 10.22 -3.03
N PHE A 80 0.36 9.32 -3.25
CA PHE A 80 0.64 7.99 -3.80
C PHE A 80 1.29 8.10 -5.18
N ALA A 81 0.72 8.88 -6.07
CA ALA A 81 1.21 9.02 -7.42
C ALA A 81 2.62 9.65 -7.47
N LEU A 82 2.91 10.61 -6.59
CA LEU A 82 4.25 11.22 -6.49
C LEU A 82 5.34 10.23 -6.12
N LYS A 83 5.00 9.12 -5.49
CA LYS A 83 5.95 8.04 -5.20
C LYS A 83 6.41 7.32 -6.48
N TYR A 84 5.55 7.24 -7.49
CA TYR A 84 5.79 6.43 -8.70
C TYR A 84 6.00 7.25 -9.96
N TYR A 85 5.52 8.49 -10.01
CA TYR A 85 5.64 9.35 -11.18
C TYR A 85 6.78 10.36 -11.01
N PRO A 86 7.48 10.72 -12.10
CA PRO A 86 8.69 11.54 -12.02
C PRO A 86 8.41 13.04 -11.78
N SER A 87 7.18 13.52 -11.96
CA SER A 87 6.88 14.94 -11.79
C SER A 87 5.47 15.19 -11.30
N GLU A 88 5.29 16.30 -10.60
CA GLU A 88 3.99 16.75 -10.11
C GLU A 88 3.00 17.05 -11.26
N THR A 89 3.48 17.56 -12.37
CA THR A 89 2.66 17.83 -13.55
C THR A 89 2.04 16.55 -14.11
N LEU A 90 2.82 15.47 -14.22
CA LEU A 90 2.32 14.19 -14.68
C LEU A 90 1.31 13.58 -13.71
N VAL A 91 1.53 13.77 -12.41
CA VAL A 91 0.57 13.32 -11.38
C VAL A 91 -0.76 14.04 -11.53
N GLU A 92 -0.75 15.35 -11.69
CA GLU A 92 -1.98 16.14 -11.86
C GLU A 92 -2.74 15.77 -13.11
N GLN A 93 -2.02 15.52 -14.21
CA GLN A 93 -2.64 15.05 -15.45
C GLN A 93 -3.31 13.69 -15.30
N GLU A 94 -2.67 12.77 -14.61
CA GLU A 94 -3.22 11.43 -14.36
C GLU A 94 -4.43 11.46 -13.43
N ILE A 95 -4.41 12.27 -12.40
CA ILE A 95 -5.56 12.45 -11.50
C ILE A 95 -6.74 13.04 -12.26
N ALA A 96 -6.51 14.02 -13.12
CA ALA A 96 -7.57 14.59 -13.96
C ALA A 96 -8.18 13.57 -14.91
N ALA A 97 -7.36 12.67 -15.46
CA ALA A 97 -7.82 11.68 -16.43
C ALA A 97 -8.53 10.49 -15.77
N ALA A 98 -8.03 10.00 -14.62
CA ALA A 98 -8.44 8.73 -14.04
C ALA A 98 -9.03 8.82 -12.63
N GLY A 99 -8.95 9.97 -11.97
CA GLY A 99 -9.34 10.11 -10.56
C GLY A 99 -10.79 9.74 -10.27
N ALA A 100 -11.71 10.00 -11.20
CA ALA A 100 -13.13 9.71 -11.02
C ALA A 100 -13.44 8.21 -10.99
N VAL A 101 -12.61 7.37 -11.63
CA VAL A 101 -12.80 5.92 -11.72
C VAL A 101 -11.92 5.15 -10.76
N THR A 102 -11.11 5.84 -9.97
CA THR A 102 -10.15 5.25 -9.05
C THR A 102 -10.69 5.27 -7.63
N GLN A 103 -10.62 4.13 -6.95
CA GLN A 103 -10.90 4.02 -5.54
C GLN A 103 -9.59 4.08 -4.76
N VAL A 104 -9.56 4.89 -3.70
CA VAL A 104 -8.45 4.93 -2.74
C VAL A 104 -8.85 4.16 -1.49
N TYR A 105 -7.95 3.32 -1.02
CA TYR A 105 -8.12 2.51 0.18
C TYR A 105 -7.13 2.97 1.25
N GLU A 106 -7.59 2.99 2.49
CA GLU A 106 -6.77 3.34 3.64
C GLU A 106 -6.76 2.19 4.63
N ILE A 107 -5.57 1.72 4.99
CA ILE A 107 -5.40 0.74 6.07
C ILE A 107 -4.98 1.47 7.34
N VAL A 108 -5.80 1.35 8.37
CA VAL A 108 -5.48 1.80 9.72
C VAL A 108 -4.75 0.67 10.42
N ILE A 109 -3.50 0.92 10.84
CA ILE A 109 -2.66 -0.11 11.44
C ILE A 109 -3.08 -0.32 12.90
N GLU A 110 -3.49 -1.55 13.21
CA GLU A 110 -3.82 -1.96 14.57
C GLU A 110 -2.68 -2.74 15.23
N HIS A 111 -1.95 -3.54 14.43
CA HIS A 111 -0.80 -4.30 14.92
C HIS A 111 0.25 -4.39 13.83
N LEU A 112 1.50 -4.17 14.19
CA LEU A 112 2.64 -4.21 13.28
C LEU A 112 3.76 -5.04 13.90
N SER A 113 4.27 -6.00 13.16
CA SER A 113 5.45 -6.76 13.56
C SER A 113 6.45 -6.81 12.42
N GLY A 114 7.72 -6.86 12.77
CA GLY A 114 8.82 -7.00 11.83
C GLY A 114 9.59 -8.28 12.07
N LYS A 115 10.22 -8.76 11.01
CA LYS A 115 11.08 -9.93 11.08
C LYS A 115 12.29 -9.73 10.19
N GLU A 116 13.44 -10.14 10.69
CA GLU A 116 14.68 -10.14 9.94
C GLU A 116 15.19 -11.58 9.87
N ILE A 117 15.49 -12.03 8.68
CA ILE A 117 16.07 -13.34 8.44
C ILE A 117 17.54 -13.14 8.12
N GLN A 118 18.41 -13.72 8.96
CA GLN A 118 19.86 -13.72 8.80
C GLN A 118 20.33 -15.14 9.01
N GLU A 119 20.48 -15.89 7.97
CA GLU A 119 21.06 -17.22 8.06
C GLU A 119 22.59 -17.13 8.07
N LYS A 120 23.20 -17.86 8.98
CA LYS A 120 24.65 -17.90 9.13
C LYS A 120 25.23 -19.20 8.58
#